data_3ff0bf39467990b09107f49581121279
#
_entry.id   3ff0bf39467990b09107f49581121279
#
_cell.length_a   1.000
_cell.length_b   1.000
_cell.length_c   1.000
_cell.angle_alpha   90.00
_cell.angle_beta   90.00
_cell.angle_gamma   90.00
#
_symmetry.space_group_name_H-M   'P 1'
#
loop_
_entity.id
_entity.type
_entity.pdbx_description
1 polymer ?
#
loop_
_entity_poly.entity_id
_entity_poly.type
_entity_poly.pdbx_seq_one_letter_code
_entity_poly.pdbx_strand_id
1 'polypeptide(L)'
;MITITNLNKHFGAVQAVRDLSLSIPAGELFCFLGPNGAGKTTTIKMLTGLLRPDSGTIKIGDFNIQSHPVEAKRIMGYIPDMPFLYEKLTPVEFLKFVAGLYNLNRPDLNAHIEASLRQFDLQGARNALIGELSHGMRQRLLYISTFIHDPKVILIDEPLIGLDPHSIRMIKDLLRAKVKDGMTILLTTHILALAEDIADRIGIISGGKLIALGKLNELQTQSGSNGTLEDIFLKLTSTP
;
A
#
# COMPACT_ATOMS: atom_id res chain seq x y z
N MET A 1 -5.94 -12.16 -5.76
CA MET A 1 -4.51 -11.79 -5.83
C MET A 1 -3.87 -11.71 -4.45
N ILE A 2 -4.56 -11.15 -3.46
CA ILE A 2 -4.15 -11.21 -2.04
C ILE A 2 -5.19 -12.05 -1.31
N THR A 3 -4.75 -13.05 -0.54
CA THR A 3 -5.66 -13.90 0.26
C THR A 3 -5.12 -14.00 1.69
N ILE A 4 -5.95 -13.63 2.64
CA ILE A 4 -5.70 -13.68 4.08
C ILE A 4 -6.73 -14.66 4.66
N THR A 5 -6.28 -15.61 5.48
CA THR A 5 -7.17 -16.60 6.10
C THR A 5 -6.87 -16.71 7.59
N ASN A 6 -7.85 -16.40 8.42
CA ASN A 6 -7.87 -16.53 9.88
C ASN A 6 -6.60 -15.96 10.56
N LEU A 7 -6.19 -14.77 10.11
CA LEU A 7 -4.94 -14.13 10.52
C LEU A 7 -5.06 -13.56 11.92
N ASN A 8 -4.11 -13.90 12.78
CA ASN A 8 -4.05 -13.42 14.17
C ASN A 8 -2.66 -12.88 14.52
N LYS A 9 -2.64 -11.82 15.33
CA LYS A 9 -1.40 -11.25 15.87
C LYS A 9 -1.61 -10.63 17.24
N HIS A 10 -0.75 -11.06 18.18
CA HIS A 10 -0.69 -10.52 19.54
C HIS A 10 0.65 -9.82 19.80
N PHE A 11 0.61 -8.80 20.65
CA PHE A 11 1.76 -8.17 21.25
C PHE A 11 1.52 -8.13 22.77
N GLY A 12 2.08 -9.11 23.49
CA GLY A 12 1.76 -9.34 24.88
C GLY A 12 0.26 -9.59 25.08
N ALA A 13 -0.41 -8.77 25.89
CA ALA A 13 -1.84 -8.86 26.15
C ALA A 13 -2.72 -8.25 25.05
N VAL A 14 -2.14 -7.49 24.11
CA VAL A 14 -2.88 -6.79 23.06
C VAL A 14 -3.01 -7.68 21.83
N GLN A 15 -4.24 -8.01 21.44
CA GLN A 15 -4.53 -8.69 20.19
C GLN A 15 -4.73 -7.65 19.08
N ALA A 16 -3.66 -7.36 18.32
CA ALA A 16 -3.64 -6.33 17.30
C ALA A 16 -4.38 -6.72 16.01
N VAL A 17 -4.47 -8.03 15.70
CA VAL A 17 -5.26 -8.56 14.58
C VAL A 17 -5.98 -9.81 15.07
N ARG A 18 -7.29 -9.91 14.78
CA ARG A 18 -8.19 -10.92 15.31
C ARG A 18 -8.95 -11.59 14.18
N ASP A 19 -8.64 -12.85 13.89
CA ASP A 19 -9.33 -13.71 12.93
C ASP A 19 -9.64 -13.02 11.59
N LEU A 20 -8.67 -12.24 11.08
CA LEU A 20 -8.83 -11.47 9.85
C LEU A 20 -8.81 -12.42 8.66
N SER A 21 -9.92 -12.45 7.91
CA SER A 21 -10.02 -13.14 6.62
C SER A 21 -10.45 -12.15 5.55
N LEU A 22 -9.70 -12.08 4.43
CA LEU A 22 -9.92 -11.12 3.36
C LEU A 22 -9.40 -11.67 2.04
N SER A 23 -10.16 -11.50 0.97
CA SER A 23 -9.74 -11.78 -0.40
C SER A 23 -9.84 -10.53 -1.27
N ILE A 24 -8.74 -10.20 -1.95
CA ILE A 24 -8.64 -9.10 -2.91
C ILE A 24 -8.29 -9.71 -4.26
N PRO A 25 -9.19 -9.66 -5.25
CA PRO A 25 -8.94 -10.16 -6.60
C PRO A 25 -7.85 -9.36 -7.33
N ALA A 26 -7.42 -9.84 -8.47
CA ALA A 26 -6.48 -9.13 -9.33
C ALA A 26 -7.15 -7.88 -9.94
N GLY A 27 -6.38 -6.80 -10.09
CA GLY A 27 -6.87 -5.56 -10.72
C GLY A 27 -7.85 -4.77 -9.86
N GLU A 28 -7.76 -4.87 -8.53
CA GLU A 28 -8.61 -4.13 -7.59
C GLU A 28 -7.79 -3.14 -6.77
N LEU A 29 -8.31 -1.92 -6.59
CA LEU A 29 -7.84 -0.97 -5.59
C LEU A 29 -8.68 -1.14 -4.32
N PHE A 30 -8.09 -1.80 -3.34
CA PHE A 30 -8.71 -2.06 -2.05
C PHE A 30 -8.21 -1.08 -0.99
N CYS A 31 -9.12 -0.44 -0.29
CA CYS A 31 -8.80 0.44 0.83
C CYS A 31 -9.09 -0.22 2.17
N PHE A 32 -8.08 -0.31 3.03
CA PHE A 32 -8.20 -0.82 4.39
C PHE A 32 -8.29 0.35 5.36
N LEU A 33 -9.51 0.70 5.74
CA LEU A 33 -9.87 1.88 6.51
C LEU A 33 -10.03 1.55 7.98
N GLY A 34 -9.56 2.41 8.87
CA GLY A 34 -9.74 2.24 10.31
C GLY A 34 -9.04 3.30 11.14
N PRO A 35 -9.40 3.47 12.41
CA PRO A 35 -8.74 4.42 13.30
C PRO A 35 -7.29 4.01 13.58
N ASN A 36 -6.53 4.92 14.21
CA ASN A 36 -5.19 4.61 14.66
C ASN A 36 -5.25 3.47 15.71
N GLY A 37 -4.31 2.54 15.63
CA GLY A 37 -4.30 1.34 16.47
C GLY A 37 -5.27 0.22 16.08
N ALA A 38 -6.05 0.37 15.00
CA ALA A 38 -7.00 -0.66 14.56
C ALA A 38 -6.37 -1.94 14.02
N GLY A 39 -5.05 -1.97 13.77
CA GLY A 39 -4.32 -3.14 13.24
C GLY A 39 -3.91 -3.01 11.77
N LYS A 40 -4.13 -1.86 11.10
CA LYS A 40 -3.79 -1.65 9.67
C LYS A 40 -2.31 -1.90 9.37
N THR A 41 -1.41 -1.13 9.99
CA THR A 41 0.05 -1.26 9.81
C THR A 41 0.55 -2.65 10.22
N THR A 42 -0.01 -3.25 11.28
CA THR A 42 0.31 -4.62 11.69
C THR A 42 -0.03 -5.62 10.58
N THR A 43 -1.20 -5.46 9.96
CA THR A 43 -1.64 -6.30 8.84
C THR A 43 -0.71 -6.13 7.63
N ILE A 44 -0.39 -4.87 7.24
CA ILE A 44 0.57 -4.60 6.15
C ILE A 44 1.94 -5.25 6.42
N LYS A 45 2.47 -5.11 7.65
CA LYS A 45 3.76 -5.73 8.02
C LYS A 45 3.74 -7.25 7.94
N MET A 46 2.60 -7.88 8.21
CA MET A 46 2.46 -9.33 8.02
C MET A 46 2.34 -9.70 6.53
N LEU A 47 1.63 -8.91 5.72
CA LEU A 47 1.52 -9.09 4.27
C LEU A 47 2.87 -8.93 3.56
N THR A 48 3.73 -8.03 4.04
CA THR A 48 5.10 -7.82 3.50
C THR A 48 6.10 -8.86 4.00
N GLY A 49 5.73 -9.69 4.97
CA GLY A 49 6.63 -10.63 5.64
C GLY A 49 7.67 -9.96 6.56
N LEU A 50 7.45 -8.68 6.92
CA LEU A 50 8.26 -7.98 7.94
C LEU A 50 7.87 -8.41 9.36
N LEU A 51 6.66 -8.92 9.53
CA LEU A 51 6.15 -9.43 10.79
C LEU A 51 5.54 -10.82 10.57
N ARG A 52 5.88 -11.77 11.43
CA ARG A 52 5.28 -13.11 11.39
C ARG A 52 3.94 -13.10 12.12
N PRO A 53 2.86 -13.61 11.53
CA PRO A 53 1.60 -13.83 12.24
C PRO A 53 1.75 -14.95 13.28
N ASP A 54 0.90 -14.91 14.31
CA ASP A 54 0.85 -15.99 15.33
C ASP A 54 0.08 -17.19 14.81
N SER A 55 -0.98 -16.96 14.00
CA SER A 55 -1.72 -17.98 13.28
C SER A 55 -2.35 -17.43 12.01
N GLY A 56 -2.85 -18.31 11.17
CA GLY A 56 -3.44 -17.98 9.87
C GLY A 56 -2.42 -18.01 8.75
N THR A 57 -2.90 -17.72 7.54
CA THR A 57 -2.06 -17.74 6.33
C THR A 57 -2.27 -16.52 5.46
N ILE A 58 -1.21 -16.15 4.73
CA ILE A 58 -1.20 -15.05 3.76
C ILE A 58 -0.65 -15.58 2.44
N LYS A 59 -1.38 -15.34 1.35
CA LYS A 59 -0.91 -15.59 -0.02
C LYS A 59 -0.90 -14.31 -0.83
N ILE A 60 0.19 -14.11 -1.57
CA ILE A 60 0.35 -13.05 -2.59
C ILE A 60 0.52 -13.75 -3.93
N GLY A 61 -0.49 -13.63 -4.81
CA GLY A 61 -0.59 -14.55 -5.94
C GLY A 61 -0.75 -15.98 -5.47
N ASP A 62 0.10 -16.86 -5.99
CA ASP A 62 0.14 -18.28 -5.61
C ASP A 62 1.10 -18.55 -4.44
N PHE A 63 1.84 -17.54 -3.99
CA PHE A 63 2.92 -17.70 -3.01
C PHE A 63 2.46 -17.39 -1.58
N ASN A 64 2.64 -18.34 -0.67
CA ASN A 64 2.50 -18.08 0.74
C ASN A 64 3.71 -17.30 1.26
N ILE A 65 3.47 -16.12 1.87
CA ILE A 65 4.54 -15.20 2.30
C ILE A 65 5.49 -15.81 3.35
N GLN A 66 5.04 -16.82 4.09
CA GLN A 66 5.84 -17.47 5.14
C GLN A 66 6.75 -18.56 4.58
N SER A 67 6.27 -19.36 3.60
CA SER A 67 7.03 -20.46 3.02
C SER A 67 7.77 -20.10 1.72
N HIS A 68 7.27 -19.10 0.98
CA HIS A 68 7.82 -18.64 -0.29
C HIS A 68 7.99 -17.10 -0.31
N PRO A 69 8.77 -16.54 0.67
CA PRO A 69 8.84 -15.09 0.84
C PRO A 69 9.56 -14.38 -0.32
N VAL A 70 10.51 -15.03 -0.97
CA VAL A 70 11.28 -14.43 -2.08
C VAL A 70 10.38 -14.30 -3.31
N GLU A 71 9.66 -15.33 -3.65
CA GLU A 71 8.74 -15.36 -4.80
C GLU A 71 7.58 -14.35 -4.59
N ALA A 72 7.02 -14.30 -3.39
CA ALA A 72 5.98 -13.33 -3.05
C ALA A 72 6.50 -11.88 -3.17
N LYS A 73 7.71 -11.61 -2.66
CA LYS A 73 8.31 -10.26 -2.71
C LYS A 73 8.71 -9.83 -4.13
N ARG A 74 9.04 -10.77 -5.02
CA ARG A 74 9.34 -10.47 -6.42
C ARG A 74 8.16 -9.87 -7.19
N ILE A 75 6.94 -10.24 -6.83
CA ILE A 75 5.71 -9.75 -7.48
C ILE A 75 5.02 -8.65 -6.69
N MET A 76 5.62 -8.20 -5.58
CA MET A 76 5.02 -7.25 -4.64
C MET A 76 5.93 -6.04 -4.45
N GLY A 77 5.33 -4.83 -4.42
CA GLY A 77 5.96 -3.62 -3.93
C GLY A 77 5.37 -3.18 -2.60
N TYR A 78 6.13 -2.44 -1.82
CA TYR A 78 5.69 -1.88 -0.54
C TYR A 78 6.11 -0.43 -0.40
N ILE A 79 5.15 0.42 -0.08
CA ILE A 79 5.34 1.83 0.24
C ILE A 79 4.95 2.03 1.70
N PRO A 80 5.91 2.25 2.62
CA PRO A 80 5.65 2.55 4.02
C PRO A 80 5.15 3.99 4.20
N ASP A 81 4.57 4.27 5.37
CA ASP A 81 4.14 5.60 5.82
C ASP A 81 5.29 6.62 5.87
N MET A 82 6.49 6.17 6.24
CA MET A 82 7.69 7.00 6.25
C MET A 82 8.70 6.48 5.22
N PRO A 83 9.12 7.31 4.25
CA PRO A 83 10.12 6.92 3.26
C PRO A 83 11.48 6.71 3.91
N PHE A 84 11.98 5.47 3.86
CA PHE A 84 13.34 5.14 4.27
C PHE A 84 14.22 4.99 3.03
N LEU A 85 15.02 6.00 2.75
CA LEU A 85 15.87 6.09 1.57
C LEU A 85 17.35 6.26 1.98
N TYR A 86 18.27 5.84 1.11
CA TYR A 86 19.70 6.00 1.32
C TYR A 86 20.13 7.43 1.02
N GLU A 87 20.20 8.29 2.03
CA GLU A 87 20.41 9.74 1.89
C GLU A 87 21.72 10.15 1.19
N LYS A 88 22.73 9.26 1.20
CA LYS A 88 24.05 9.49 0.57
C LYS A 88 24.12 9.06 -0.90
N LEU A 89 23.03 8.53 -1.45
CA LEU A 89 22.93 8.21 -2.87
C LEU A 89 22.19 9.31 -3.61
N THR A 90 22.42 9.41 -4.92
CA THR A 90 21.57 10.16 -5.83
C THR A 90 20.34 9.34 -6.21
N PRO A 91 19.23 9.95 -6.69
CA PRO A 91 18.08 9.22 -7.23
C PRO A 91 18.45 8.14 -8.27
N VAL A 92 19.35 8.46 -9.19
CA VAL A 92 19.78 7.51 -10.23
C VAL A 92 20.52 6.32 -9.61
N GLU A 93 21.46 6.56 -8.69
CA GLU A 93 22.21 5.49 -8.01
C GLU A 93 21.27 4.61 -7.18
N PHE A 94 20.34 5.22 -6.44
CA PHE A 94 19.36 4.50 -5.65
C PHE A 94 18.45 3.61 -6.52
N LEU A 95 17.93 4.13 -7.63
CA LEU A 95 17.10 3.34 -8.55
C LEU A 95 17.87 2.20 -9.21
N LYS A 96 19.14 2.40 -9.58
CA LYS A 96 20.03 1.33 -10.06
C LYS A 96 20.28 0.27 -9.00
N PHE A 97 20.50 0.69 -7.76
CA PHE A 97 20.67 -0.22 -6.62
C PHE A 97 19.42 -1.08 -6.41
N VAL A 98 18.23 -0.47 -6.39
CA VAL A 98 16.96 -1.21 -6.24
C VAL A 98 16.75 -2.17 -7.42
N ALA A 99 16.99 -1.73 -8.66
CA ALA A 99 16.90 -2.59 -9.84
C ALA A 99 17.83 -3.81 -9.72
N GLY A 100 19.05 -3.61 -9.18
CA GLY A 100 19.99 -4.69 -8.89
C GLY A 100 19.46 -5.71 -7.87
N LEU A 101 18.75 -5.27 -6.82
CA LEU A 101 18.15 -6.18 -5.83
C LEU A 101 17.10 -7.12 -6.44
N TYR A 102 16.39 -6.64 -7.47
CA TYR A 102 15.40 -7.44 -8.22
C TYR A 102 16.00 -8.18 -9.44
N ASN A 103 17.34 -8.12 -9.64
CA ASN A 103 18.04 -8.71 -10.77
C ASN A 103 17.48 -8.25 -12.13
N LEU A 104 17.15 -6.95 -12.25
CA LEU A 104 16.62 -6.38 -13.49
C LEU A 104 17.74 -6.18 -14.52
N ASN A 105 18.04 -7.22 -15.28
CA ASN A 105 18.99 -7.19 -16.38
C ASN A 105 18.27 -6.80 -17.70
N ARG A 106 17.92 -5.51 -17.82
CA ARG A 106 17.31 -5.00 -19.05
C ARG A 106 18.22 -3.95 -19.69
N PRO A 107 18.47 -4.05 -21.01
CA PRO A 107 19.37 -3.12 -21.72
C PRO A 107 18.93 -1.66 -21.64
N ASP A 108 17.62 -1.42 -21.51
CA ASP A 108 16.99 -0.11 -21.44
C ASP A 108 16.80 0.43 -20.03
N LEU A 109 17.40 -0.20 -19.00
CA LEU A 109 17.23 0.21 -17.59
C LEU A 109 17.50 1.71 -17.36
N ASN A 110 18.57 2.25 -17.95
CA ASN A 110 18.88 3.67 -17.81
C ASN A 110 17.78 4.55 -18.43
N ALA A 111 17.28 4.18 -19.62
CA ALA A 111 16.20 4.92 -20.27
C ALA A 111 14.89 4.84 -19.45
N HIS A 112 14.62 3.69 -18.86
CA HIS A 112 13.46 3.49 -17.96
C HIS A 112 13.56 4.36 -16.70
N ILE A 113 14.73 4.40 -16.05
CA ILE A 113 14.99 5.28 -14.90
C ILE A 113 14.78 6.75 -15.28
N GLU A 114 15.34 7.19 -16.40
CA GLU A 114 15.19 8.57 -16.85
C GLU A 114 13.73 8.93 -17.17
N ALA A 115 12.98 8.02 -17.79
CA ALA A 115 11.57 8.22 -18.07
C ALA A 115 10.76 8.32 -16.77
N SER A 116 11.05 7.46 -15.79
CA SER A 116 10.40 7.48 -14.48
C SER A 116 10.69 8.77 -13.71
N LEU A 117 11.94 9.24 -13.71
CA LEU A 117 12.31 10.51 -13.08
C LEU A 117 11.59 11.71 -13.72
N ARG A 118 11.41 11.70 -15.05
CA ARG A 118 10.60 12.71 -15.74
C ARG A 118 9.14 12.64 -15.35
N GLN A 119 8.55 11.45 -15.37
CA GLN A 119 7.15 11.23 -15.04
C GLN A 119 6.79 11.75 -13.63
N PHE A 120 7.72 11.61 -12.69
CA PHE A 120 7.54 12.04 -11.30
C PHE A 120 8.13 13.42 -10.98
N ASP A 121 8.49 14.20 -12.01
CA ASP A 121 9.07 15.54 -11.86
C ASP A 121 10.30 15.58 -10.93
N LEU A 122 11.21 14.61 -11.11
CA LEU A 122 12.48 14.49 -10.38
C LEU A 122 13.71 14.63 -11.29
N GLN A 123 13.53 14.94 -12.59
CA GLN A 123 14.62 15.08 -13.54
C GLN A 123 15.67 16.10 -13.11
N GLY A 124 15.23 17.26 -12.59
CA GLY A 124 16.12 18.32 -12.12
C GLY A 124 16.97 17.93 -10.91
N ALA A 125 16.52 16.97 -10.13
CA ALA A 125 17.18 16.49 -8.90
C ALA A 125 17.94 15.18 -9.09
N ARG A 126 18.06 14.66 -10.32
CA ARG A 126 18.62 13.32 -10.61
C ARG A 126 20.01 13.06 -10.03
N ASN A 127 20.83 14.10 -9.91
CA ASN A 127 22.20 14.06 -9.43
C ASN A 127 22.39 14.70 -8.04
N ALA A 128 21.33 15.24 -7.42
CA ALA A 128 21.36 15.73 -6.04
C ALA A 128 21.37 14.57 -5.06
N LEU A 129 21.91 14.73 -3.86
CA LEU A 129 21.81 13.70 -2.84
C LEU A 129 20.38 13.57 -2.36
N ILE A 130 19.92 12.34 -2.11
CA ILE A 130 18.57 12.07 -1.59
C ILE A 130 18.34 12.80 -0.27
N GLY A 131 19.39 12.98 0.56
CA GLY A 131 19.33 13.77 1.78
C GLY A 131 18.95 15.24 1.59
N GLU A 132 19.18 15.81 0.39
CA GLU A 132 18.86 17.20 0.03
C GLU A 132 17.44 17.37 -0.55
N LEU A 133 16.76 16.25 -0.86
CA LEU A 133 15.42 16.28 -1.43
C LEU A 133 14.37 16.67 -0.38
N SER A 134 13.36 17.42 -0.81
CA SER A 134 12.17 17.68 0.01
C SER A 134 11.43 16.38 0.34
N HIS A 135 10.57 16.41 1.37
CA HIS A 135 9.77 15.24 1.75
C HIS A 135 8.93 14.71 0.56
N GLY A 136 8.25 15.58 -0.17
CA GLY A 136 7.45 15.19 -1.34
C GLY A 136 8.30 14.60 -2.47
N MET A 137 9.52 15.10 -2.70
CA MET A 137 10.46 14.52 -3.68
C MET A 137 10.93 13.12 -3.24
N ARG A 138 11.24 12.92 -1.96
CA ARG A 138 11.59 11.60 -1.41
C ARG A 138 10.43 10.62 -1.56
N GLN A 139 9.21 11.06 -1.29
CA GLN A 139 8.02 10.23 -1.47
C GLN A 139 7.83 9.80 -2.93
N ARG A 140 7.96 10.75 -3.88
CA ARG A 140 7.90 10.45 -5.32
C ARG A 140 8.99 9.48 -5.76
N LEU A 141 10.21 9.62 -5.25
CA LEU A 141 11.31 8.69 -5.51
C LEU A 141 11.01 7.28 -4.97
N LEU A 142 10.37 7.20 -3.79
CA LEU A 142 9.94 5.92 -3.22
C LEU A 142 8.91 5.22 -4.13
N TYR A 143 7.95 5.97 -4.69
CA TYR A 143 7.02 5.43 -5.70
C TYR A 143 7.76 4.88 -6.91
N ILE A 144 8.70 5.63 -7.50
CA ILE A 144 9.50 5.16 -8.64
C ILE A 144 10.21 3.86 -8.28
N SER A 145 10.91 3.82 -7.14
CA SER A 145 11.66 2.64 -6.71
C SER A 145 10.77 1.41 -6.49
N THR A 146 9.54 1.64 -6.04
CA THR A 146 8.57 0.56 -5.82
C THR A 146 8.01 0.02 -7.13
N PHE A 147 7.84 0.86 -8.15
CA PHE A 147 7.34 0.43 -9.46
C PHE A 147 8.42 -0.08 -10.41
N ILE A 148 9.71 0.09 -10.12
CA ILE A 148 10.81 -0.17 -11.06
C ILE A 148 10.90 -1.64 -11.53
N HIS A 149 10.40 -2.58 -10.73
CA HIS A 149 10.40 -4.02 -11.03
C HIS A 149 9.04 -4.54 -11.53
N ASP A 150 8.13 -3.64 -11.92
CA ASP A 150 6.79 -3.95 -12.44
C ASP A 150 6.00 -4.95 -11.55
N PRO A 151 5.78 -4.63 -10.25
CA PRO A 151 5.09 -5.52 -9.34
C PRO A 151 3.63 -5.74 -9.76
N LYS A 152 3.09 -6.93 -9.46
CA LYS A 152 1.67 -7.26 -9.67
C LYS A 152 0.79 -6.79 -8.52
N VAL A 153 1.38 -6.63 -7.34
CA VAL A 153 0.71 -6.20 -6.10
C VAL A 153 1.49 -5.05 -5.47
N ILE A 154 0.79 -4.02 -5.06
CA ILE A 154 1.36 -2.93 -4.25
C ILE A 154 0.63 -2.86 -2.91
N LEU A 155 1.40 -2.82 -1.85
CA LEU A 155 0.94 -2.54 -0.49
C LEU A 155 1.39 -1.13 -0.10
N ILE A 156 0.46 -0.29 0.35
CA ILE A 156 0.74 1.10 0.68
C ILE A 156 0.22 1.41 2.08
N ASP A 157 1.09 1.88 2.95
CA ASP A 157 0.71 2.32 4.30
C ASP A 157 0.66 3.85 4.34
N GLU A 158 -0.55 4.42 4.49
CA GLU A 158 -0.82 5.86 4.60
C GLU A 158 -0.18 6.73 3.47
N PRO A 159 -0.56 6.57 2.20
CA PRO A 159 0.19 7.02 1.02
C PRO A 159 0.34 8.54 0.84
N LEU A 160 -0.50 9.35 1.48
CA LEU A 160 -0.66 10.78 1.17
C LEU A 160 -0.29 11.72 2.32
N ILE A 161 0.24 11.20 3.42
CA ILE A 161 0.61 12.03 4.56
C ILE A 161 1.77 12.96 4.19
N GLY A 162 1.59 14.26 4.43
CA GLY A 162 2.64 15.27 4.24
C GLY A 162 2.92 15.67 2.79
N LEU A 163 2.04 15.29 1.84
CA LEU A 163 2.15 15.68 0.45
C LEU A 163 1.32 16.93 0.14
N ASP A 164 1.81 17.72 -0.83
CA ASP A 164 1.08 18.84 -1.40
C ASP A 164 -0.08 18.37 -2.30
N PRO A 165 -1.09 19.23 -2.57
CA PRO A 165 -2.27 18.84 -3.36
C PRO A 165 -1.94 18.35 -4.79
N HIS A 166 -0.88 18.87 -5.42
CA HIS A 166 -0.47 18.44 -6.76
C HIS A 166 0.09 17.02 -6.72
N SER A 167 0.97 16.72 -5.77
CA SER A 167 1.52 15.38 -5.54
C SER A 167 0.43 14.36 -5.20
N ILE A 168 -0.54 14.74 -4.35
CA ILE A 168 -1.71 13.90 -4.04
C ILE A 168 -2.48 13.51 -5.30
N ARG A 169 -2.80 14.49 -6.16
CA ARG A 169 -3.53 14.25 -7.41
C ARG A 169 -2.74 13.32 -8.34
N MET A 170 -1.45 13.60 -8.54
CA MET A 170 -0.58 12.80 -9.39
C MET A 170 -0.52 11.33 -8.92
N ILE A 171 -0.40 11.10 -7.61
CA ILE A 171 -0.37 9.74 -7.04
C ILE A 171 -1.71 9.05 -7.22
N LYS A 172 -2.83 9.71 -6.96
CA LYS A 172 -4.17 9.13 -7.17
C LYS A 172 -4.38 8.71 -8.63
N ASP A 173 -4.03 9.58 -9.57
CA ASP A 173 -4.15 9.29 -11.01
C ASP A 173 -3.23 8.12 -11.43
N LEU A 174 -2.01 8.07 -10.88
CA LEU A 174 -1.08 6.96 -11.10
C LEU A 174 -1.65 5.63 -10.59
N LEU A 175 -2.15 5.58 -9.33
CA LEU A 175 -2.69 4.36 -8.74
C LEU A 175 -3.90 3.85 -9.54
N ARG A 176 -4.81 4.75 -9.95
CA ARG A 176 -5.94 4.39 -10.83
C ARG A 176 -5.49 3.84 -12.19
N ALA A 177 -4.46 4.45 -12.81
CA ALA A 177 -3.91 3.96 -14.06
C ALA A 177 -3.33 2.55 -13.90
N LYS A 178 -2.53 2.32 -12.84
CA LYS A 178 -1.92 1.02 -12.57
C LYS A 178 -2.95 -0.09 -12.31
N VAL A 179 -4.07 0.23 -11.65
CA VAL A 179 -5.17 -0.72 -11.44
C VAL A 179 -5.84 -1.07 -12.78
N LYS A 180 -6.06 -0.10 -13.67
CA LYS A 180 -6.57 -0.34 -15.04
C LYS A 180 -5.63 -1.23 -15.86
N ASP A 181 -4.33 -1.15 -15.60
CA ASP A 181 -3.31 -2.03 -16.21
C ASP A 181 -3.25 -3.43 -15.54
N GLY A 182 -4.16 -3.73 -14.61
CA GLY A 182 -4.28 -5.04 -13.96
C GLY A 182 -3.51 -5.20 -12.64
N MET A 183 -2.86 -4.15 -12.15
CA MET A 183 -2.18 -4.18 -10.85
C MET A 183 -3.19 -4.23 -9.71
N THR A 184 -2.89 -4.98 -8.65
CA THR A 184 -3.69 -5.03 -7.43
C THR A 184 -3.06 -4.12 -6.37
N ILE A 185 -3.86 -3.25 -5.77
CA ILE A 185 -3.38 -2.30 -4.76
C ILE A 185 -4.18 -2.49 -3.48
N LEU A 186 -3.47 -2.70 -2.37
CA LEU A 186 -4.02 -2.58 -1.03
C LEU A 186 -3.39 -1.36 -0.37
N LEU A 187 -4.20 -0.37 -0.05
CA LEU A 187 -3.74 0.78 0.72
C LEU A 187 -4.45 0.85 2.08
N THR A 188 -3.71 1.24 3.09
CA THR A 188 -4.28 1.59 4.39
C THR A 188 -4.42 3.09 4.50
N THR A 189 -5.49 3.54 5.12
CA THR A 189 -5.65 4.96 5.47
C THR A 189 -6.65 5.15 6.61
N HIS A 190 -6.58 6.30 7.25
CA HIS A 190 -7.61 6.83 8.12
C HIS A 190 -8.35 8.02 7.47
N ILE A 191 -7.98 8.40 6.24
CA ILE A 191 -8.59 9.51 5.50
C ILE A 191 -9.77 8.99 4.68
N LEU A 192 -10.99 9.21 5.18
CA LEU A 192 -12.24 8.74 4.59
C LEU A 192 -12.44 9.23 3.16
N ALA A 193 -12.23 10.52 2.92
CA ALA A 193 -12.35 11.12 1.59
C ALA A 193 -11.41 10.50 0.54
N LEU A 194 -10.22 10.03 0.95
CA LEU A 194 -9.34 9.30 0.04
C LEU A 194 -9.92 7.94 -0.32
N ALA A 195 -10.37 7.18 0.68
CA ALA A 195 -10.95 5.86 0.45
C ALA A 195 -12.18 5.94 -0.45
N GLU A 196 -13.07 6.91 -0.22
CA GLU A 196 -14.27 7.15 -1.03
C GLU A 196 -13.95 7.51 -2.48
N ASP A 197 -12.89 8.31 -2.69
CA ASP A 197 -12.50 8.76 -4.02
C ASP A 197 -11.87 7.67 -4.89
N ILE A 198 -10.99 6.82 -4.33
CA ILE A 198 -10.16 5.94 -5.18
C ILE A 198 -10.42 4.45 -5.05
N ALA A 199 -11.12 3.99 -4.00
CA ALA A 199 -11.28 2.56 -3.75
C ALA A 199 -12.39 1.92 -4.58
N ASP A 200 -12.11 0.73 -5.14
CA ASP A 200 -13.14 -0.14 -5.72
C ASP A 200 -13.94 -0.83 -4.62
N ARG A 201 -13.26 -1.26 -3.56
CA ARG A 201 -13.84 -1.81 -2.33
C ARG A 201 -13.10 -1.31 -1.10
N ILE A 202 -13.83 -1.25 0.01
CA ILE A 202 -13.35 -0.77 1.31
C ILE A 202 -13.58 -1.88 2.34
N GLY A 203 -12.55 -2.16 3.13
CA GLY A 203 -12.66 -2.95 4.36
C GLY A 203 -12.47 -2.05 5.58
N ILE A 204 -13.43 -2.01 6.48
CA ILE A 204 -13.36 -1.23 7.72
C ILE A 204 -12.85 -2.15 8.83
N ILE A 205 -11.72 -1.79 9.45
CA ILE A 205 -11.13 -2.50 10.59
C ILE A 205 -11.27 -1.67 11.87
N SER A 206 -11.68 -2.33 12.95
CA SER A 206 -11.72 -1.75 14.30
C SER A 206 -11.35 -2.81 15.34
N GLY A 207 -10.53 -2.46 16.34
CA GLY A 207 -10.09 -3.38 17.38
C GLY A 207 -9.45 -4.68 16.87
N GLY A 208 -8.75 -4.62 15.74
CA GLY A 208 -8.11 -5.78 15.09
C GLY A 208 -9.04 -6.66 14.26
N LYS A 209 -10.33 -6.33 14.14
CA LYS A 209 -11.33 -7.10 13.38
C LYS A 209 -11.79 -6.35 12.13
N LEU A 210 -12.02 -7.06 11.05
CA LEU A 210 -12.74 -6.55 9.88
C LEU A 210 -14.24 -6.51 10.25
N ILE A 211 -14.79 -5.30 10.36
CA ILE A 211 -16.17 -5.09 10.80
C ILE A 211 -17.15 -4.84 9.65
N ALA A 212 -16.65 -4.39 8.50
CA ALA A 212 -17.44 -4.22 7.28
C ALA A 212 -16.55 -4.38 6.05
N LEU A 213 -17.12 -4.85 4.95
CA LEU A 213 -16.44 -5.10 3.68
C LEU A 213 -17.42 -4.93 2.52
N GLY A 214 -17.04 -4.13 1.53
CA GLY A 214 -17.85 -3.95 0.32
C GLY A 214 -17.50 -2.69 -0.46
N LYS A 215 -18.25 -2.46 -1.55
CA LYS A 215 -18.28 -1.17 -2.23
C LYS A 215 -19.04 -0.16 -1.37
N LEU A 216 -18.91 1.13 -1.66
CA LEU A 216 -19.57 2.18 -0.88
C LEU A 216 -21.08 1.94 -0.72
N ASN A 217 -21.79 1.61 -1.80
CA ASN A 217 -23.23 1.32 -1.78
C ASN A 217 -23.59 0.07 -0.95
N GLU A 218 -22.72 -0.94 -0.92
CA GLU A 218 -22.92 -2.13 -0.09
C GLU A 218 -22.70 -1.81 1.40
N LEU A 219 -21.71 -0.96 1.72
CA LEU A 219 -21.47 -0.47 3.07
C LEU A 219 -22.63 0.41 3.58
N GLN A 220 -23.22 1.25 2.71
CA GLN A 220 -24.43 2.00 3.01
C GLN A 220 -25.57 1.06 3.43
N THR A 221 -25.79 0.01 2.66
CA THR A 221 -26.81 -1.01 2.98
C THR A 221 -26.51 -1.75 4.28
N GLN A 222 -25.28 -2.19 4.50
CA GLN A 222 -24.87 -2.90 5.73
C GLN A 222 -25.02 -2.04 6.99
N SER A 223 -24.73 -0.74 6.88
CA SER A 223 -24.86 0.20 8.01
C SER A 223 -26.29 0.70 8.24
N GLY A 224 -27.18 0.51 7.26
CA GLY A 224 -28.52 1.13 7.26
C GLY A 224 -28.43 2.66 7.23
N SER A 225 -27.42 3.22 6.55
CA SER A 225 -27.21 4.67 6.40
C SER A 225 -27.01 4.99 4.92
N ASN A 226 -27.78 5.94 4.39
CA ASN A 226 -27.61 6.50 3.04
C ASN A 226 -26.64 7.70 3.03
N GLY A 227 -25.88 7.91 4.11
CA GLY A 227 -24.95 9.01 4.26
C GLY A 227 -23.58 8.77 3.58
N THR A 228 -22.63 9.65 3.88
CA THR A 228 -21.25 9.58 3.43
C THR A 228 -20.51 8.39 4.05
N LEU A 229 -19.31 8.07 3.54
CA LEU A 229 -18.45 7.07 4.17
C LEU A 229 -18.13 7.43 5.63
N GLU A 230 -18.12 8.72 5.97
CA GLU A 230 -17.91 9.20 7.34
C GLU A 230 -19.06 8.79 8.26
N ASP A 231 -20.31 8.97 7.83
CA ASP A 231 -21.48 8.57 8.61
C ASP A 231 -21.50 7.05 8.86
N ILE A 232 -21.16 6.28 7.83
CA ILE A 232 -21.06 4.82 7.89
C ILE A 232 -19.95 4.41 8.89
N PHE A 233 -18.78 5.01 8.75
CA PHE A 233 -17.62 4.72 9.59
C PHE A 233 -17.89 5.00 11.05
N LEU A 234 -18.43 6.18 11.37
CA LEU A 234 -18.79 6.55 12.73
C LEU A 234 -19.80 5.57 13.32
N LYS A 235 -20.86 5.24 12.58
CA LYS A 235 -21.89 4.29 13.03
C LYS A 235 -21.33 2.90 13.32
N LEU A 236 -20.45 2.37 12.46
CA LEU A 236 -19.88 1.04 12.61
C LEU A 236 -18.78 0.96 13.68
N THR A 237 -18.07 2.07 13.94
CA THR A 237 -16.97 2.11 14.92
C THR A 237 -17.38 2.60 16.31
N SER A 238 -18.57 3.25 16.44
CA SER A 238 -19.10 3.77 17.71
C SER A 238 -19.90 2.73 18.50
N THR A 239 -20.15 1.54 17.91
CA THR A 239 -20.83 0.46 18.65
C THR A 239 -19.80 -0.28 19.50
N PRO A 240 -20.00 -0.39 20.82
CA PRO A 240 -19.06 -0.96 21.78
C PRO A 240 -18.79 -2.44 21.57
#